data_34fe835c2e5a4f083044c7afcb27c7d1
#
_entry.id   34fe835c2e5a4f083044c7afcb27c7d1
#
_cell.length_a   1.000
_cell.length_b   1.000
_cell.length_c   1.000
_cell.angle_alpha   90.00
_cell.angle_beta   90.00
_cell.angle_gamma   90.00
#
_symmetry.space_group_name_H-M   'P 1'
#
loop_
_entity.id
_entity.type
_entity.pdbx_description
1 polymer ?
#
loop_
_entity_poly.entity_id
_entity_poly.type
_entity_poly.pdbx_seq_one_letter_code
_entity_poly.pdbx_strand_id
1 'polypeptide(L)'
;MKTSSITRLLLWVSIFAFSLSSCRKEDEIIPSTEEQGGKPEPAGPIKGFFLLNEANMGSNKSTLDYYDYETGKYTHNIYAERNPGVVKELGDVGNDLQIYGNRLYAVINVSHLIEVMDVNTAKHIGKISIPNCRYIVFKDGFAYVSSYAGPVKIDPNARLGYVAKVDTATLKVVAECPVGYQPDELVIHGDKLYVANSGGYRVPNYDKTISIIDLKTFTELKKVDVAINLHRLELDNYGKIWVSSRGDYYHIPSKMFVFDPKTEKVTKTLDVSCSNMTLSGDSLFVYSTEWSYLTGENTISYTVIDTKTQQVIDRDFIKDGTAKDIKIPYGIATNRERGEFYVTDAKNYVTPGRLHCYDLKTGTRKWSVKTGDIPAHFAFTHKQLQPKDPK
;
A
#
# COMPACT_ATOMS: atom_id res chain seq x y z
N MET A 1 19.30 -57.27 22.37
CA MET A 1 20.04 -57.14 21.10
C MET A 1 20.71 -55.76 21.07
N LYS A 2 22.05 -55.69 21.11
CA LYS A 2 22.81 -54.42 21.03
C LYS A 2 22.96 -54.08 19.56
N THR A 3 22.28 -53.05 19.10
CA THR A 3 22.54 -52.46 17.77
C THR A 3 23.93 -51.84 17.77
N SER A 4 24.77 -52.24 16.81
CA SER A 4 26.16 -51.85 16.75
C SER A 4 26.29 -50.33 16.53
N SER A 5 27.33 -49.74 17.09
CA SER A 5 27.65 -48.31 16.96
C SER A 5 27.72 -47.81 15.50
N ILE A 6 28.04 -48.71 14.56
CA ILE A 6 28.13 -48.47 13.13
C ILE A 6 26.74 -48.18 12.53
N THR A 7 25.70 -48.90 12.96
CA THR A 7 24.33 -48.72 12.47
C THR A 7 23.74 -47.39 12.94
N ARG A 8 24.11 -46.93 14.15
CA ARG A 8 23.73 -45.63 14.66
C ARG A 8 24.44 -44.48 13.91
N LEU A 9 25.70 -44.66 13.57
CA LEU A 9 26.47 -43.66 12.78
C LEU A 9 25.92 -43.52 11.36
N LEU A 10 25.56 -44.60 10.70
CA LEU A 10 24.95 -44.60 9.37
C LEU A 10 23.55 -43.94 9.37
N LEU A 11 22.77 -44.12 10.46
CA LEU A 11 21.46 -43.45 10.60
C LEU A 11 21.60 -41.96 10.77
N TRP A 12 22.59 -41.49 11.51
CA TRP A 12 22.86 -40.06 11.69
C TRP A 12 23.40 -39.37 10.40
N VAL A 13 24.23 -40.08 9.64
CA VAL A 13 24.75 -39.60 8.35
C VAL A 13 23.65 -39.54 7.30
N SER A 14 22.69 -40.48 7.28
CA SER A 14 21.55 -40.38 6.35
C SER A 14 20.55 -39.32 6.71
N ILE A 15 20.33 -39.01 8.00
CA ILE A 15 19.47 -37.87 8.42
C ILE A 15 20.12 -36.52 8.09
N PHE A 16 21.45 -36.39 8.18
CA PHE A 16 22.16 -35.18 7.84
C PHE A 16 22.25 -34.96 6.31
N ALA A 17 22.26 -36.00 5.51
CA ALA A 17 22.26 -35.93 4.05
C ALA A 17 20.90 -35.48 3.49
N PHE A 18 19.77 -35.74 4.17
CA PHE A 18 18.44 -35.28 3.77
C PHE A 18 18.16 -33.82 4.13
N SER A 19 18.89 -33.25 5.08
CA SER A 19 18.72 -31.83 5.48
C SER A 19 19.44 -30.83 4.55
N LEU A 20 20.27 -31.30 3.62
CA LEU A 20 21.02 -30.44 2.68
C LEU A 20 20.36 -30.30 1.30
N SER A 21 19.23 -30.96 1.03
CA SER A 21 18.56 -30.88 -0.27
C SER A 21 17.41 -29.87 -0.33
N SER A 22 17.28 -28.99 0.66
CA SER A 22 16.36 -27.85 0.63
C SER A 22 17.03 -26.57 0.11
N CYS A 23 18.03 -26.68 -0.75
CA CYS A 23 18.44 -25.53 -1.55
C CYS A 23 17.41 -25.35 -2.68
N ARG A 24 16.52 -24.38 -2.52
CA ARG A 24 15.73 -23.84 -3.61
C ARG A 24 16.70 -23.54 -4.75
N LYS A 25 16.50 -24.14 -5.92
CA LYS A 25 17.30 -23.78 -7.12
C LYS A 25 17.04 -22.31 -7.41
N GLU A 26 18.03 -21.47 -7.13
CA GLU A 26 17.95 -20.01 -7.27
C GLU A 26 17.78 -19.54 -8.72
N ASP A 27 17.84 -20.45 -9.69
CA ASP A 27 17.88 -20.13 -11.12
C ASP A 27 16.53 -20.23 -11.84
N GLU A 28 15.43 -20.63 -11.16
CA GLU A 28 14.15 -20.80 -11.83
C GLU A 28 13.39 -19.47 -11.83
N ILE A 29 13.36 -18.79 -12.98
CA ILE A 29 12.53 -17.60 -13.21
C ILE A 29 11.06 -18.04 -13.12
N ILE A 30 10.30 -17.47 -12.18
CA ILE A 30 8.86 -17.68 -12.12
C ILE A 30 8.25 -16.86 -13.28
N PRO A 31 7.72 -17.52 -14.33
CA PRO A 31 7.14 -16.80 -15.46
C PRO A 31 5.89 -16.05 -15.01
N SER A 32 5.67 -14.87 -15.59
CA SER A 32 4.40 -14.19 -15.46
C SER A 32 3.29 -14.99 -16.15
N THR A 33 2.07 -14.91 -15.62
CA THR A 33 0.88 -15.51 -16.19
C THR A 33 -0.15 -14.44 -16.53
N GLU A 34 -0.95 -14.68 -17.56
CA GLU A 34 -1.99 -13.74 -18.00
C GLU A 34 -3.37 -14.35 -17.83
N GLU A 35 -4.35 -13.51 -17.45
CA GLU A 35 -5.75 -13.85 -17.53
C GLU A 35 -6.53 -12.67 -18.14
N GLN A 36 -7.72 -12.97 -18.71
CA GLN A 36 -8.62 -11.95 -19.23
C GLN A 36 -9.38 -11.31 -18.07
N GLY A 37 -9.15 -10.02 -17.84
CA GLY A 37 -9.91 -9.23 -16.87
C GLY A 37 -11.14 -8.62 -17.50
N GLY A 38 -10.98 -7.43 -18.07
CA GLY A 38 -12.04 -6.74 -18.81
C GLY A 38 -12.09 -7.08 -20.30
N LYS A 39 -12.99 -6.42 -21.01
CA LYS A 39 -12.95 -6.38 -22.47
C LYS A 39 -11.87 -5.41 -22.93
N PRO A 40 -11.26 -5.64 -24.12
CA PRO A 40 -10.42 -4.63 -24.76
C PRO A 40 -11.16 -3.30 -24.89
N GLU A 41 -10.50 -2.21 -24.51
CA GLU A 41 -11.08 -0.87 -24.60
C GLU A 41 -10.22 0.02 -25.51
N PRO A 42 -10.81 1.02 -26.22
CA PRO A 42 -10.05 1.95 -27.02
C PRO A 42 -8.95 2.63 -26.21
N ALA A 43 -7.83 2.94 -26.86
CA ALA A 43 -6.74 3.65 -26.23
C ALA A 43 -7.21 4.97 -25.62
N GLY A 44 -6.98 5.15 -24.32
CA GLY A 44 -7.26 6.36 -23.57
C GLY A 44 -5.96 6.99 -23.05
N PRO A 45 -6.01 8.12 -22.34
CA PRO A 45 -4.85 8.71 -21.71
C PRO A 45 -4.18 7.76 -20.71
N ILE A 46 -4.97 7.12 -19.86
CA ILE A 46 -4.50 6.06 -18.96
C ILE A 46 -4.44 4.75 -19.72
N LYS A 47 -3.24 4.15 -19.80
CA LYS A 47 -2.97 2.92 -20.54
C LYS A 47 -3.21 1.65 -19.73
N GLY A 48 -2.95 1.73 -18.43
CA GLY A 48 -3.08 0.60 -17.53
C GLY A 48 -2.85 1.03 -16.09
N PHE A 49 -2.73 0.05 -15.22
CA PHE A 49 -2.28 0.26 -13.85
C PHE A 49 -1.41 -0.90 -13.37
N PHE A 50 -0.49 -0.57 -12.51
CA PHE A 50 0.24 -1.55 -11.70
C PHE A 50 -0.52 -1.79 -10.39
N LEU A 51 -0.49 -3.03 -9.91
CA LEU A 51 -1.01 -3.42 -8.61
C LEU A 51 0.10 -4.09 -7.80
N LEU A 52 0.45 -3.51 -6.67
CA LEU A 52 1.38 -4.09 -5.71
C LEU A 52 0.61 -4.98 -4.74
N ASN A 53 1.02 -6.24 -4.67
CA ASN A 53 0.55 -7.20 -3.69
C ASN A 53 1.52 -7.18 -2.50
N GLU A 54 1.04 -6.83 -1.31
CA GLU A 54 1.87 -6.64 -0.11
C GLU A 54 2.54 -7.92 0.35
N ALA A 55 1.81 -9.03 0.34
CA ALA A 55 2.13 -10.29 0.99
C ALA A 55 2.25 -10.20 2.52
N ASN A 56 2.32 -11.34 3.19
CA ASN A 56 2.47 -11.39 4.64
C ASN A 56 3.91 -11.10 5.09
N MET A 57 4.01 -10.41 6.21
CA MET A 57 5.30 -10.16 6.87
C MET A 57 6.02 -11.47 7.17
N GLY A 58 7.29 -11.55 6.78
CA GLY A 58 8.14 -12.74 6.89
C GLY A 58 8.01 -13.73 5.73
N SER A 59 7.09 -13.51 4.78
CA SER A 59 6.92 -14.39 3.62
C SER A 59 7.88 -14.10 2.46
N ASN A 60 8.34 -12.85 2.34
CA ASN A 60 9.16 -12.35 1.22
C ASN A 60 8.52 -12.63 -0.15
N LYS A 61 7.21 -12.33 -0.28
CA LYS A 61 6.41 -12.67 -1.46
C LYS A 61 5.67 -11.49 -2.09
N SER A 62 6.11 -10.24 -1.85
CA SER A 62 5.53 -9.10 -2.54
C SER A 62 5.71 -9.24 -4.04
N THR A 63 4.64 -9.00 -4.80
CA THR A 63 4.63 -9.12 -6.26
C THR A 63 4.02 -7.89 -6.90
N LEU A 64 4.37 -7.66 -8.16
CA LEU A 64 3.83 -6.58 -8.98
C LEU A 64 3.04 -7.16 -10.15
N ASP A 65 1.76 -6.81 -10.23
CA ASP A 65 0.87 -7.17 -11.32
C ASP A 65 0.62 -5.96 -12.22
N TYR A 66 0.13 -6.19 -13.44
CA TYR A 66 -0.21 -5.13 -14.40
C TYR A 66 -1.50 -5.42 -15.15
N TYR A 67 -2.37 -4.42 -15.24
CA TYR A 67 -3.56 -4.46 -16.09
C TYR A 67 -3.41 -3.51 -17.27
N ASP A 68 -3.68 -4.02 -18.46
CA ASP A 68 -3.66 -3.30 -19.73
C ASP A 68 -5.09 -3.06 -20.22
N TYR A 69 -5.49 -1.80 -20.33
CA TYR A 69 -6.86 -1.44 -20.80
C TYR A 69 -7.07 -1.76 -22.26
N GLU A 70 -6.05 -1.61 -23.11
CA GLU A 70 -6.19 -1.80 -24.54
C GLU A 70 -6.48 -3.27 -24.89
N THR A 71 -5.86 -4.18 -24.18
CA THR A 71 -6.06 -5.63 -24.37
C THR A 71 -7.06 -6.27 -23.40
N GLY A 72 -7.37 -5.58 -22.30
CA GLY A 72 -8.16 -6.12 -21.19
C GLY A 72 -7.45 -7.23 -20.41
N LYS A 73 -6.15 -7.42 -20.61
CA LYS A 73 -5.36 -8.47 -19.97
C LYS A 73 -4.81 -8.03 -18.63
N TYR A 74 -4.82 -8.95 -17.68
CA TYR A 74 -4.18 -8.83 -16.39
C TYR A 74 -3.00 -9.79 -16.31
N THR A 75 -1.81 -9.25 -16.08
CA THR A 75 -0.55 -9.99 -16.04
C THR A 75 -0.05 -10.06 -14.60
N HIS A 76 0.14 -11.27 -14.09
CA HIS A 76 0.60 -11.52 -12.73
C HIS A 76 2.12 -11.49 -12.65
N ASN A 77 2.65 -10.97 -11.54
CA ASN A 77 4.05 -11.05 -11.13
C ASN A 77 5.05 -10.70 -12.25
N ILE A 78 4.89 -9.51 -12.82
CA ILE A 78 5.72 -9.06 -13.93
C ILE A 78 7.17 -8.75 -13.52
N TYR A 79 7.43 -8.44 -12.23
CA TYR A 79 8.74 -7.99 -11.78
C TYR A 79 9.83 -9.05 -11.96
N ALA A 80 9.61 -10.26 -11.46
CA ALA A 80 10.60 -11.34 -11.50
C ALA A 80 11.00 -11.70 -12.92
N GLU A 81 10.03 -11.77 -13.83
CA GLU A 81 10.29 -12.12 -15.22
C GLU A 81 11.07 -11.04 -15.97
N ARG A 82 10.81 -9.76 -15.67
CA ARG A 82 11.49 -8.63 -16.33
C ARG A 82 12.87 -8.32 -15.75
N ASN A 83 13.19 -8.90 -14.58
CA ASN A 83 14.42 -8.67 -13.85
C ASN A 83 15.15 -9.98 -13.49
N PRO A 84 15.53 -10.82 -14.49
CA PRO A 84 16.11 -12.14 -14.22
C PRO A 84 17.47 -12.08 -13.52
N GLY A 85 18.16 -10.95 -13.58
CA GLY A 85 19.46 -10.72 -12.93
C GLY A 85 19.39 -10.10 -11.53
N VAL A 86 18.19 -9.85 -11.02
CA VAL A 86 17.96 -9.31 -9.67
C VAL A 86 17.24 -10.34 -8.81
N VAL A 87 17.05 -10.03 -7.52
CA VAL A 87 16.27 -10.88 -6.61
C VAL A 87 14.88 -11.13 -7.21
N LYS A 88 14.45 -12.38 -7.22
CA LYS A 88 13.25 -12.85 -7.93
C LYS A 88 11.93 -12.24 -7.48
N GLU A 89 11.85 -11.78 -6.25
CA GLU A 89 10.66 -11.16 -5.65
C GLU A 89 11.01 -9.73 -5.24
N LEU A 90 10.00 -8.86 -5.17
CA LEU A 90 10.19 -7.48 -4.75
C LEU A 90 10.69 -7.36 -3.32
N GLY A 91 10.35 -8.33 -2.47
CA GLY A 91 10.75 -8.36 -1.06
C GLY A 91 9.60 -8.66 -0.11
N ASP A 92 9.73 -8.20 1.11
CA ASP A 92 8.80 -8.47 2.20
C ASP A 92 7.97 -7.24 2.59
N VAL A 93 6.66 -7.34 2.43
CA VAL A 93 5.63 -6.33 2.65
C VAL A 93 5.76 -5.09 1.73
N GLY A 94 5.05 -5.12 0.60
CA GLY A 94 4.85 -3.97 -0.28
C GLY A 94 3.85 -2.97 0.33
N ASN A 95 4.30 -1.78 0.72
CA ASN A 95 3.49 -0.85 1.53
C ASN A 95 2.94 0.36 0.77
N ASP A 96 3.53 0.72 -0.35
CA ASP A 96 3.06 1.81 -1.21
C ASP A 96 3.60 1.65 -2.64
N LEU A 97 2.90 2.22 -3.62
CA LEU A 97 3.25 2.15 -5.03
C LEU A 97 2.93 3.48 -5.71
N GLN A 98 3.93 4.20 -6.19
CA GLN A 98 3.75 5.52 -6.79
C GLN A 98 4.54 5.66 -8.10
N ILE A 99 4.02 6.48 -9.03
CA ILE A 99 4.74 6.87 -10.24
C ILE A 99 5.15 8.33 -10.12
N TYR A 100 6.43 8.59 -10.40
CA TYR A 100 6.94 9.94 -10.55
C TYR A 100 7.83 10.05 -11.82
N GLY A 101 7.42 10.90 -12.76
CA GLY A 101 8.06 10.98 -14.07
C GLY A 101 7.95 9.66 -14.85
N ASN A 102 9.09 9.10 -15.23
CA ASN A 102 9.18 7.81 -15.93
C ASN A 102 9.55 6.64 -14.99
N ARG A 103 9.41 6.83 -13.69
CA ARG A 103 9.79 5.81 -12.71
C ARG A 103 8.61 5.36 -11.87
N LEU A 104 8.57 4.07 -11.61
CA LEU A 104 7.66 3.41 -10.67
C LEU A 104 8.44 3.09 -9.40
N TYR A 105 7.92 3.50 -8.25
CA TYR A 105 8.52 3.33 -6.94
C TYR A 105 7.64 2.40 -6.11
N ALA A 106 8.18 1.24 -5.74
CA ALA A 106 7.53 0.28 -4.85
C ALA A 106 8.22 0.33 -3.47
N VAL A 107 7.48 0.75 -2.46
CA VAL A 107 7.97 0.82 -1.08
C VAL A 107 7.83 -0.55 -0.44
N ILE A 108 8.96 -1.18 -0.09
CA ILE A 108 9.01 -2.53 0.48
C ILE A 108 9.44 -2.43 1.95
N ASN A 109 8.46 -2.42 2.82
CA ASN A 109 8.58 -2.01 4.21
C ASN A 109 9.57 -2.86 5.02
N VAL A 110 9.34 -4.16 5.11
CA VAL A 110 10.14 -5.07 5.95
C VAL A 110 11.49 -5.40 5.31
N SER A 111 11.61 -5.25 3.99
CA SER A 111 12.91 -5.29 3.30
C SER A 111 13.71 -4.00 3.41
N HIS A 112 13.15 -2.95 4.03
CA HIS A 112 13.84 -1.68 4.28
C HIS A 112 14.35 -0.98 3.01
N LEU A 113 13.61 -1.06 1.92
CA LEU A 113 14.00 -0.49 0.64
C LEU A 113 12.79 0.02 -0.15
N ILE A 114 13.09 0.89 -1.11
CA ILE A 114 12.18 1.26 -2.18
C ILE A 114 12.81 0.76 -3.47
N GLU A 115 12.11 -0.12 -4.16
CA GLU A 115 12.49 -0.57 -5.49
C GLU A 115 12.09 0.47 -6.51
N VAL A 116 13.03 0.88 -7.37
CA VAL A 116 12.79 1.88 -8.42
C VAL A 116 12.91 1.22 -9.77
N MET A 117 11.85 1.30 -10.57
CA MET A 117 11.71 0.66 -11.87
C MET A 117 11.39 1.69 -12.96
N ASP A 118 11.72 1.37 -14.20
CA ASP A 118 11.21 2.10 -15.36
C ASP A 118 9.73 1.78 -15.59
N VAL A 119 8.88 2.80 -15.70
CA VAL A 119 7.42 2.64 -15.78
C VAL A 119 6.96 1.98 -17.08
N ASN A 120 7.75 2.03 -18.17
CA ASN A 120 7.37 1.42 -19.44
C ASN A 120 7.73 -0.07 -19.51
N THR A 121 8.70 -0.50 -18.72
CA THR A 121 9.26 -1.85 -18.83
C THR A 121 9.18 -2.66 -17.55
N ALA A 122 8.91 -2.04 -16.40
CA ALA A 122 9.04 -2.60 -15.05
C ALA A 122 10.44 -3.16 -14.76
N LYS A 123 11.47 -2.68 -15.49
CA LYS A 123 12.86 -3.07 -15.24
C LYS A 123 13.47 -2.26 -14.12
N HIS A 124 14.27 -2.93 -13.31
CA HIS A 124 15.04 -2.34 -12.22
C HIS A 124 15.94 -1.19 -12.72
N ILE A 125 15.87 -0.07 -12.04
CA ILE A 125 16.78 1.08 -12.22
C ILE A 125 17.74 1.18 -11.02
N GLY A 126 17.24 0.97 -9.83
CA GLY A 126 18.00 1.09 -8.60
C GLY A 126 17.12 0.92 -7.37
N LYS A 127 17.71 1.08 -6.20
CA LYS A 127 16.97 0.99 -4.93
C LYS A 127 17.41 2.08 -3.96
N ILE A 128 16.50 2.46 -3.06
CA ILE A 128 16.75 3.41 -1.98
C ILE A 128 16.61 2.66 -0.67
N SER A 129 17.64 2.65 0.17
CA SER A 129 17.60 1.98 1.48
C SER A 129 17.11 2.95 2.54
N ILE A 130 15.95 2.66 3.15
CA ILE A 130 15.35 3.42 4.25
C ILE A 130 14.77 2.41 5.25
N PRO A 131 15.25 2.41 6.50
CA PRO A 131 14.72 1.50 7.52
C PRO A 131 13.22 1.63 7.68
N ASN A 132 12.49 0.54 7.54
CA ASN A 132 11.05 0.46 7.77
C ASN A 132 10.26 1.61 7.11
N CYS A 133 10.52 1.83 5.79
CA CYS A 133 9.83 2.83 4.98
C CYS A 133 8.34 2.48 4.82
N ARG A 134 7.47 3.51 4.81
CA ARG A 134 6.02 3.30 4.79
C ARG A 134 5.36 3.86 3.54
N TYR A 135 5.28 5.16 3.40
CA TYR A 135 4.60 5.84 2.30
C TYR A 135 5.53 6.84 1.63
N ILE A 136 5.26 7.14 0.37
CA ILE A 136 6.10 8.02 -0.45
C ILE A 136 5.24 9.03 -1.21
N VAL A 137 5.65 10.31 -1.19
CA VAL A 137 5.09 11.38 -2.03
C VAL A 137 6.20 12.17 -2.69
N PHE A 138 5.86 12.92 -3.74
CA PHE A 138 6.86 13.58 -4.59
C PHE A 138 6.55 15.06 -4.78
N LYS A 139 7.60 15.89 -4.79
CA LYS A 139 7.54 17.28 -5.21
C LYS A 139 8.92 17.78 -5.67
N ASP A 140 8.96 18.50 -6.77
CA ASP A 140 10.12 19.28 -7.26
C ASP A 140 11.43 18.46 -7.33
N GLY A 141 11.36 17.22 -7.85
CA GLY A 141 12.52 16.33 -8.02
C GLY A 141 12.92 15.60 -6.75
N PHE A 142 12.17 15.71 -5.66
CA PHE A 142 12.40 14.97 -4.42
C PHE A 142 11.25 14.03 -4.10
N ALA A 143 11.60 12.89 -3.50
CA ALA A 143 10.67 12.02 -2.81
C ALA A 143 10.76 12.27 -1.30
N TYR A 144 9.62 12.18 -0.63
CA TYR A 144 9.50 12.28 0.83
C TYR A 144 8.89 10.98 1.33
N VAL A 145 9.61 10.30 2.21
CA VAL A 145 9.29 8.92 2.63
C VAL A 145 9.16 8.86 4.15
N SER A 146 8.01 8.44 4.63
CA SER A 146 7.84 8.18 6.07
C SER A 146 8.53 6.88 6.48
N SER A 147 9.12 6.87 7.68
CA SER A 147 9.86 5.74 8.24
C SER A 147 9.58 5.60 9.74
N TYR A 148 9.31 4.37 10.16
CA TYR A 148 9.19 4.04 11.59
C TYR A 148 10.53 4.11 12.32
N ALA A 149 11.64 4.16 11.60
CA ALA A 149 13.00 4.12 12.12
C ALA A 149 13.38 2.84 12.88
N GLY A 150 12.43 2.09 13.39
CA GLY A 150 12.59 0.85 14.14
C GLY A 150 11.78 -0.30 13.58
N PRO A 151 11.87 -1.50 14.18
CA PRO A 151 11.16 -2.68 13.69
C PRO A 151 9.63 -2.56 13.86
N VAL A 152 8.89 -3.30 13.01
CA VAL A 152 7.43 -3.48 13.15
C VAL A 152 7.17 -4.49 14.28
N LYS A 153 7.05 -4.01 15.50
CA LYS A 153 6.72 -4.81 16.69
C LYS A 153 6.07 -3.94 17.75
N ILE A 154 5.28 -4.53 18.62
CA ILE A 154 4.73 -3.84 19.80
C ILE A 154 5.91 -3.43 20.70
N ASP A 155 6.08 -2.13 20.86
CA ASP A 155 7.14 -1.55 21.70
C ASP A 155 6.69 -0.20 22.27
N PRO A 156 6.27 -0.12 23.54
CA PRO A 156 5.88 1.14 24.19
C PRO A 156 6.99 2.20 24.21
N ASN A 157 8.26 1.76 24.08
CA ASN A 157 9.45 2.60 24.10
C ASN A 157 10.05 2.83 22.71
N ALA A 158 9.29 2.54 21.63
CA ALA A 158 9.74 2.80 20.27
C ALA A 158 10.25 4.24 20.13
N ARG A 159 11.34 4.42 19.36
CA ARG A 159 11.87 5.74 19.05
C ARG A 159 10.97 6.53 18.11
N LEU A 160 11.18 7.83 18.01
CA LEU A 160 10.53 8.66 17.00
C LEU A 160 10.83 8.16 15.60
N GLY A 161 9.84 8.29 14.72
CA GLY A 161 10.02 8.12 13.29
C GLY A 161 10.57 9.39 12.62
N TYR A 162 10.74 9.33 11.32
CA TYR A 162 11.21 10.46 10.54
C TYR A 162 10.62 10.44 9.12
N VAL A 163 10.76 11.56 8.41
CA VAL A 163 10.60 11.61 6.96
C VAL A 163 11.97 11.73 6.33
N ALA A 164 12.30 10.85 5.39
CA ALA A 164 13.49 10.96 4.56
C ALA A 164 13.18 11.80 3.31
N LYS A 165 14.08 12.74 2.98
CA LYS A 165 14.09 13.46 1.70
C LYS A 165 15.08 12.79 0.77
N VAL A 166 14.62 12.34 -0.39
CA VAL A 166 15.41 11.61 -1.37
C VAL A 166 15.48 12.40 -2.66
N ASP A 167 16.67 12.58 -3.20
CA ASP A 167 16.88 13.11 -4.54
C ASP A 167 16.51 12.03 -5.57
N THR A 168 15.49 12.31 -6.40
CA THR A 168 14.96 11.31 -7.35
C THR A 168 15.90 11.04 -8.52
N ALA A 169 16.85 11.94 -8.84
CA ALA A 169 17.81 11.72 -9.92
C ALA A 169 18.91 10.74 -9.47
N THR A 170 19.43 10.92 -8.26
CA THR A 170 20.55 10.14 -7.72
C THR A 170 20.12 8.95 -6.87
N LEU A 171 18.84 8.88 -6.46
CA LEU A 171 18.26 7.89 -5.55
C LEU A 171 18.93 7.86 -4.16
N LYS A 172 19.45 9.00 -3.71
CA LYS A 172 20.13 9.14 -2.42
C LYS A 172 19.27 9.91 -1.42
N VAL A 173 19.26 9.44 -0.19
CA VAL A 173 18.74 10.21 0.95
C VAL A 173 19.64 11.42 1.14
N VAL A 174 19.08 12.64 1.10
CA VAL A 174 19.82 13.89 1.23
C VAL A 174 19.55 14.62 2.56
N ALA A 175 18.43 14.30 3.21
CA ALA A 175 18.09 14.83 4.54
C ALA A 175 17.06 13.94 5.24
N GLU A 176 16.97 14.07 6.56
CA GLU A 176 15.94 13.44 7.40
C GLU A 176 15.34 14.48 8.35
N CYS A 177 14.02 14.40 8.55
CA CYS A 177 13.29 15.25 9.48
C CYS A 177 12.58 14.35 10.51
N PRO A 178 12.98 14.37 11.80
CA PRO A 178 12.25 13.66 12.84
C PRO A 178 10.83 14.17 12.98
N VAL A 179 9.87 13.24 13.18
CA VAL A 179 8.44 13.52 13.37
C VAL A 179 7.89 12.79 14.59
N GLY A 180 6.62 12.44 14.62
CA GLY A 180 6.04 11.64 15.69
C GLY A 180 6.41 10.16 15.61
N TYR A 181 5.71 9.37 16.42
CA TYR A 181 5.94 7.93 16.48
C TYR A 181 5.23 7.21 15.33
N GLN A 182 5.99 6.31 14.69
CA GLN A 182 5.46 5.43 13.63
C GLN A 182 4.61 6.19 12.60
N PRO A 183 5.24 7.14 11.86
CA PRO A 183 4.55 7.94 10.86
C PRO A 183 4.07 7.06 9.70
N ASP A 184 2.80 7.15 9.38
CA ASP A 184 2.17 6.46 8.26
C ASP A 184 2.06 7.39 7.04
N GLU A 185 0.85 7.61 6.52
CA GLU A 185 0.65 8.33 5.26
C GLU A 185 1.00 9.82 5.37
N LEU A 186 1.34 10.41 4.24
CA LEU A 186 1.75 11.80 4.16
C LEU A 186 1.21 12.46 2.88
N VAL A 187 0.87 13.75 2.97
CA VAL A 187 0.38 14.54 1.83
C VAL A 187 1.08 15.89 1.76
N ILE A 188 1.24 16.41 0.54
CA ILE A 188 1.81 17.73 0.30
C ILE A 188 0.69 18.72 -0.05
N HIS A 189 0.64 19.86 0.64
CA HIS A 189 -0.21 20.98 0.28
C HIS A 189 0.60 22.28 0.30
N GLY A 190 0.70 22.94 -0.85
CA GLY A 190 1.59 24.09 -1.02
C GLY A 190 3.06 23.72 -0.76
N ASP A 191 3.73 24.47 0.10
CA ASP A 191 5.13 24.23 0.50
C ASP A 191 5.25 23.47 1.83
N LYS A 192 4.18 22.80 2.26
CA LYS A 192 4.14 22.02 3.51
C LYS A 192 3.85 20.56 3.23
N LEU A 193 4.48 19.71 4.03
CA LEU A 193 4.21 18.27 4.11
C LEU A 193 3.50 17.98 5.44
N TYR A 194 2.42 17.23 5.38
CA TYR A 194 1.62 16.79 6.52
C TYR A 194 1.80 15.28 6.67
N VAL A 195 2.09 14.83 7.89
CA VAL A 195 2.43 13.43 8.19
C VAL A 195 1.56 12.92 9.33
N ALA A 196 0.85 11.83 9.10
CA ALA A 196 0.06 11.17 10.14
C ALA A 196 0.97 10.34 11.05
N ASN A 197 1.03 10.68 12.33
CA ASN A 197 1.76 9.90 13.32
C ASN A 197 0.80 8.93 14.00
N SER A 198 1.01 7.62 13.81
CA SER A 198 0.11 6.60 14.35
C SER A 198 0.49 6.16 15.76
N GLY A 199 1.76 5.92 16.00
CA GLY A 199 2.20 5.22 17.19
C GLY A 199 1.53 3.85 17.33
N GLY A 200 1.07 3.24 16.22
CA GLY A 200 0.18 2.08 16.22
C GLY A 200 0.74 0.83 16.92
N TYR A 201 2.05 0.71 17.00
CA TYR A 201 2.72 -0.37 17.74
C TYR A 201 3.24 0.05 19.13
N ARG A 202 2.90 1.26 19.60
CA ARG A 202 3.23 1.73 20.96
C ARG A 202 2.09 1.49 21.97
N VAL A 203 1.31 0.47 21.80
CA VAL A 203 0.17 0.14 22.66
C VAL A 203 0.57 0.15 24.15
N PRO A 204 -0.21 0.85 25.03
CA PRO A 204 -1.38 1.67 24.74
C PRO A 204 -1.08 3.15 24.41
N ASN A 205 0.18 3.52 24.26
CA ASN A 205 0.66 4.91 24.14
C ASN A 205 0.70 5.36 22.67
N TYR A 206 -0.42 5.26 21.95
CA TYR A 206 -0.53 5.71 20.57
C TYR A 206 -0.10 7.17 20.39
N ASP A 207 0.47 7.51 19.23
CA ASP A 207 0.58 8.92 18.81
C ASP A 207 -0.81 9.42 18.37
N LYS A 208 -0.98 10.74 18.33
CA LYS A 208 -2.26 11.39 18.03
C LYS A 208 -2.11 12.63 17.16
N THR A 209 -0.95 12.81 16.54
CA THR A 209 -0.57 14.08 15.93
C THR A 209 -0.41 14.01 14.43
N ILE A 210 -0.63 15.15 13.76
CA ILE A 210 -0.10 15.43 12.43
C ILE A 210 1.13 16.30 12.60
N SER A 211 2.29 15.85 12.07
CA SER A 211 3.49 16.68 11.93
C SER A 211 3.37 17.55 10.68
N ILE A 212 3.71 18.83 10.80
CA ILE A 212 3.74 19.78 9.69
C ILE A 212 5.20 20.17 9.42
N ILE A 213 5.70 19.84 8.23
CA ILE A 213 7.08 20.09 7.80
C ILE A 213 7.08 21.16 6.72
N ASP A 214 7.97 22.17 6.86
CA ASP A 214 8.28 23.11 5.79
C ASP A 214 9.21 22.42 4.77
N LEU A 215 8.81 22.37 3.50
CA LEU A 215 9.58 21.68 2.47
C LEU A 215 10.83 22.43 2.00
N LYS A 216 10.90 23.77 2.22
CA LYS A 216 12.07 24.59 1.83
C LYS A 216 13.22 24.38 2.80
N THR A 217 12.93 24.44 4.10
CA THR A 217 13.92 24.22 5.16
C THR A 217 14.08 22.76 5.53
N PHE A 218 13.09 21.94 5.20
CA PHE A 218 12.94 20.54 5.56
C PHE A 218 13.02 20.33 7.09
N THR A 219 12.28 21.17 7.83
CA THR A 219 12.19 21.11 9.28
C THR A 219 10.75 21.01 9.74
N GLU A 220 10.49 20.28 10.82
CA GLU A 220 9.17 20.23 11.45
C GLU A 220 8.86 21.60 12.08
N LEU A 221 7.76 22.21 11.65
CA LEU A 221 7.25 23.47 12.20
C LEU A 221 6.52 23.23 13.52
N LYS A 222 5.68 22.19 13.56
CA LYS A 222 4.90 21.81 14.74
C LYS A 222 4.19 20.48 14.55
N LYS A 223 3.64 19.97 15.66
CA LYS A 223 2.66 18.88 15.70
C LYS A 223 1.29 19.44 16.10
N VAL A 224 0.22 18.89 15.51
CA VAL A 224 -1.17 19.23 15.84
C VAL A 224 -1.90 17.97 16.26
N ASP A 225 -2.51 18.01 17.44
CA ASP A 225 -3.33 16.91 17.96
C ASP A 225 -4.61 16.74 17.12
N VAL A 226 -4.90 15.50 16.72
CA VAL A 226 -6.11 15.12 15.97
C VAL A 226 -6.84 13.99 16.67
N ALA A 227 -6.30 12.78 16.62
CA ALA A 227 -6.85 11.57 17.25
C ALA A 227 -5.76 10.50 17.34
N ILE A 228 -5.95 9.51 18.21
CA ILE A 228 -4.97 8.41 18.34
C ILE A 228 -4.88 7.57 17.07
N ASN A 229 -3.71 6.98 16.85
CA ASN A 229 -3.48 5.96 15.81
C ASN A 229 -3.93 6.43 14.42
N LEU A 230 -3.44 7.60 13.99
CA LEU A 230 -3.72 8.15 12.65
C LEU A 230 -3.15 7.24 11.57
N HIS A 231 -3.81 7.19 10.40
CA HIS A 231 -3.36 6.31 9.33
C HIS A 231 -3.37 6.98 7.95
N ARG A 232 -4.54 7.11 7.32
CA ARG A 232 -4.67 7.63 5.97
C ARG A 232 -4.83 9.14 5.95
N LEU A 233 -4.19 9.76 4.97
CA LEU A 233 -4.33 11.17 4.63
C LEU A 233 -4.69 11.31 3.16
N GLU A 234 -5.74 12.10 2.85
CA GLU A 234 -6.13 12.40 1.48
C GLU A 234 -6.39 13.91 1.35
N LEU A 235 -5.79 14.55 0.34
CA LEU A 235 -5.96 15.97 0.08
C LEU A 235 -7.06 16.18 -0.96
N ASP A 236 -8.15 16.87 -0.59
CA ASP A 236 -9.25 17.14 -1.50
C ASP A 236 -9.03 18.37 -2.40
N ASN A 237 -9.93 18.56 -3.36
CA ASN A 237 -9.90 19.67 -4.30
C ASN A 237 -10.12 21.06 -3.65
N TYR A 238 -10.55 21.09 -2.40
CA TYR A 238 -10.81 22.32 -1.61
C TYR A 238 -9.66 22.65 -0.65
N GLY A 239 -8.56 21.85 -0.72
CA GLY A 239 -7.39 22.01 0.12
C GLY A 239 -7.61 21.58 1.56
N LYS A 240 -8.55 20.67 1.82
CA LYS A 240 -8.74 20.01 3.11
C LYS A 240 -8.05 18.66 3.10
N ILE A 241 -7.52 18.27 4.23
CA ILE A 241 -6.91 16.96 4.43
C ILE A 241 -7.90 16.09 5.19
N TRP A 242 -8.29 14.99 4.56
CA TRP A 242 -9.10 13.93 5.18
C TRP A 242 -8.16 13.01 5.92
N VAL A 243 -8.48 12.73 7.18
CA VAL A 243 -7.61 12.00 8.11
C VAL A 243 -8.38 10.84 8.69
N SER A 244 -7.83 9.64 8.64
CA SER A 244 -8.40 8.49 9.36
C SER A 244 -7.66 8.21 10.66
N SER A 245 -8.41 7.79 11.68
CA SER A 245 -7.91 7.17 12.90
C SER A 245 -8.37 5.72 12.95
N ARG A 246 -7.49 4.79 13.27
CA ARG A 246 -7.86 3.38 13.51
C ARG A 246 -8.50 3.14 14.88
N GLY A 247 -8.49 4.15 15.76
CA GLY A 247 -8.86 3.96 17.16
C GLY A 247 -7.89 3.05 17.89
N ASP A 248 -8.38 2.32 18.91
CA ASP A 248 -7.57 1.42 19.73
C ASP A 248 -7.92 -0.06 19.53
N TYR A 249 -8.84 -0.38 18.62
CA TYR A 249 -9.39 -1.72 18.35
C TYR A 249 -10.20 -2.35 19.49
N TYR A 250 -10.45 -1.61 20.58
CA TYR A 250 -11.20 -2.10 21.76
C TYR A 250 -12.39 -1.21 22.10
N HIS A 251 -12.14 0.03 22.49
CA HIS A 251 -13.14 0.95 23.02
C HIS A 251 -13.26 2.26 22.24
N ILE A 252 -12.17 2.69 21.60
CA ILE A 252 -12.14 3.90 20.78
C ILE A 252 -12.28 3.47 19.33
N PRO A 253 -13.45 3.72 18.70
CA PRO A 253 -13.68 3.30 17.31
C PRO A 253 -12.84 4.11 16.32
N SER A 254 -12.67 3.55 15.13
CA SER A 254 -12.15 4.28 13.96
C SER A 254 -13.09 5.43 13.60
N LYS A 255 -12.51 6.58 13.23
CA LYS A 255 -13.24 7.78 12.81
C LYS A 255 -12.48 8.53 11.72
N MET A 256 -13.18 9.41 11.03
CA MET A 256 -12.58 10.33 10.07
C MET A 256 -12.66 11.77 10.55
N PHE A 257 -11.65 12.56 10.18
CA PHE A 257 -11.52 13.96 10.53
C PHE A 257 -11.21 14.78 9.28
N VAL A 258 -11.69 16.02 9.24
CA VAL A 258 -11.31 17.01 8.23
C VAL A 258 -10.37 18.01 8.88
N PHE A 259 -9.13 18.01 8.44
CA PHE A 259 -8.11 18.97 8.88
C PHE A 259 -8.00 20.11 7.87
N ASP A 260 -8.02 21.32 8.36
CA ASP A 260 -7.84 22.52 7.54
C ASP A 260 -6.40 23.05 7.62
N PRO A 261 -5.59 22.90 6.56
CA PRO A 261 -4.22 23.42 6.52
C PRO A 261 -4.07 24.92 6.73
N LYS A 262 -5.11 25.71 6.44
CA LYS A 262 -5.10 27.17 6.61
C LYS A 262 -5.19 27.60 8.07
N THR A 263 -6.06 26.93 8.81
CA THR A 263 -6.25 27.20 10.25
C THR A 263 -5.43 26.26 11.12
N GLU A 264 -4.90 25.18 10.52
CA GLU A 264 -4.16 24.11 11.16
C GLU A 264 -4.95 23.47 12.33
N LYS A 265 -6.23 23.22 12.06
CA LYS A 265 -7.19 22.63 13.03
C LYS A 265 -8.06 21.59 12.36
N VAL A 266 -8.55 20.66 13.19
CA VAL A 266 -9.68 19.81 12.83
C VAL A 266 -10.94 20.69 12.78
N THR A 267 -11.63 20.69 11.64
CA THR A 267 -12.85 21.45 11.41
C THR A 267 -14.10 20.61 11.45
N LYS A 268 -13.95 19.28 11.27
CA LYS A 268 -15.07 18.34 11.33
C LYS A 268 -14.59 16.95 11.76
N THR A 269 -15.45 16.29 12.52
CA THR A 269 -15.33 14.85 12.85
C THR A 269 -16.53 14.13 12.25
N LEU A 270 -16.28 13.01 11.59
CA LEU A 270 -17.31 12.13 11.03
C LEU A 270 -17.28 10.80 11.75
N ASP A 271 -18.46 10.30 12.10
CA ASP A 271 -18.64 8.94 12.63
C ASP A 271 -18.69 7.94 11.47
N VAL A 272 -17.56 7.83 10.80
CA VAL A 272 -17.30 6.94 9.68
C VAL A 272 -15.98 6.23 9.95
N SER A 273 -16.04 4.92 10.02
CA SER A 273 -14.86 4.09 10.12
C SER A 273 -14.12 4.02 8.78
N CYS A 274 -12.79 4.07 8.81
CA CYS A 274 -11.97 4.11 7.60
C CYS A 274 -10.70 3.26 7.72
N SER A 275 -10.62 2.21 6.93
CA SER A 275 -9.39 1.44 6.73
C SER A 275 -8.60 1.96 5.54
N ASN A 276 -9.29 2.37 4.46
CA ASN A 276 -8.67 3.00 3.29
C ASN A 276 -9.67 3.90 2.57
N MET A 277 -9.16 4.85 1.77
CA MET A 277 -9.97 5.81 1.03
C MET A 277 -9.30 6.24 -0.26
N THR A 278 -10.10 6.74 -1.21
CA THR A 278 -9.63 7.29 -2.49
C THR A 278 -10.59 8.33 -3.02
N LEU A 279 -10.06 9.37 -3.67
CA LEU A 279 -10.85 10.44 -4.28
C LEU A 279 -11.25 10.14 -5.72
N SER A 280 -12.47 10.55 -6.08
CA SER A 280 -12.95 10.65 -7.46
C SER A 280 -13.68 11.97 -7.64
N GLY A 281 -12.99 13.01 -8.07
CA GLY A 281 -13.53 14.36 -8.10
C GLY A 281 -13.86 14.86 -6.70
N ASP A 282 -15.12 15.20 -6.44
CA ASP A 282 -15.60 15.65 -5.13
C ASP A 282 -16.14 14.50 -4.26
N SER A 283 -16.01 13.26 -4.70
CA SER A 283 -16.45 12.08 -3.95
C SER A 283 -15.27 11.36 -3.34
N LEU A 284 -15.28 11.17 -2.03
CA LEU A 284 -14.33 10.35 -1.29
C LEU A 284 -14.98 8.99 -1.04
N PHE A 285 -14.41 7.95 -1.67
CA PHE A 285 -14.80 6.56 -1.47
C PHE A 285 -14.02 5.99 -0.31
N VAL A 286 -14.71 5.42 0.66
CA VAL A 286 -14.16 4.90 1.90
C VAL A 286 -14.66 3.48 2.11
N TYR A 287 -13.79 2.57 2.47
CA TYR A 287 -14.21 1.32 3.09
C TYR A 287 -13.59 1.17 4.47
N SER A 288 -14.25 0.40 5.31
CA SER A 288 -13.72 -0.04 6.59
C SER A 288 -13.78 -1.56 6.71
N THR A 289 -12.73 -2.13 7.26
CA THR A 289 -12.67 -3.50 7.76
C THR A 289 -12.21 -3.40 9.20
N GLU A 290 -13.16 -3.27 10.12
CA GLU A 290 -12.86 -3.13 11.54
C GLU A 290 -12.88 -4.50 12.22
N TRP A 291 -11.74 -4.90 12.73
CA TRP A 291 -11.64 -6.04 13.63
C TRP A 291 -12.01 -5.63 15.05
N SER A 292 -12.90 -6.39 15.67
CA SER A 292 -13.24 -6.21 17.08
C SER A 292 -12.60 -7.34 17.90
N TYR A 293 -11.68 -7.00 18.77
CA TYR A 293 -11.14 -7.96 19.73
C TYR A 293 -12.17 -8.42 20.79
N LEU A 294 -13.29 -7.69 20.91
CA LEU A 294 -14.38 -8.06 21.82
C LEU A 294 -15.30 -9.14 21.24
N THR A 295 -15.58 -9.07 19.92
CA THR A 295 -16.49 -10.00 19.24
C THR A 295 -15.74 -11.08 18.42
N GLY A 296 -14.49 -10.83 18.06
CA GLY A 296 -13.71 -11.69 17.16
C GLY A 296 -14.19 -11.66 15.71
N GLU A 297 -14.83 -10.58 15.28
CA GLU A 297 -15.40 -10.43 13.95
C GLU A 297 -14.95 -9.12 13.27
N ASN A 298 -14.95 -9.12 11.93
CA ASN A 298 -14.79 -7.92 11.12
C ASN A 298 -16.16 -7.29 10.82
N THR A 299 -16.26 -5.99 11.00
CA THR A 299 -17.35 -5.19 10.46
C THR A 299 -16.87 -4.49 9.18
N ILE A 300 -17.53 -4.77 8.06
CA ILE A 300 -17.21 -4.17 6.76
C ILE A 300 -18.24 -3.10 6.42
N SER A 301 -17.79 -1.93 6.01
CA SER A 301 -18.65 -0.86 5.51
C SER A 301 -18.06 -0.20 4.28
N TYR A 302 -18.94 0.34 3.45
CA TYR A 302 -18.62 1.09 2.23
C TYR A 302 -19.35 2.43 2.27
N THR A 303 -18.64 3.53 2.15
CA THR A 303 -19.20 4.88 2.32
C THR A 303 -18.68 5.81 1.25
N VAL A 304 -19.55 6.68 0.72
CA VAL A 304 -19.14 7.81 -0.14
C VAL A 304 -19.44 9.10 0.60
N ILE A 305 -18.46 9.98 0.63
CA ILE A 305 -18.55 11.30 1.24
C ILE A 305 -18.38 12.36 0.14
N ASP A 306 -19.28 13.32 0.07
CA ASP A 306 -19.09 14.53 -0.73
C ASP A 306 -18.11 15.46 0.00
N THR A 307 -16.95 15.71 -0.59
CA THR A 307 -15.86 16.49 0.05
C THR A 307 -16.16 17.96 0.12
N LYS A 308 -17.00 18.49 -0.79
CA LYS A 308 -17.42 19.89 -0.79
C LYS A 308 -18.34 20.21 0.37
N THR A 309 -19.36 19.38 0.57
CA THR A 309 -20.33 19.53 1.68
C THR A 309 -19.88 18.84 2.96
N GLN A 310 -18.90 17.96 2.85
CA GLN A 310 -18.40 17.11 3.93
C GLN A 310 -19.51 16.23 4.54
N GLN A 311 -20.44 15.76 3.72
CA GLN A 311 -21.56 14.91 4.14
C GLN A 311 -21.42 13.51 3.54
N VAL A 312 -21.84 12.50 4.30
CA VAL A 312 -22.05 11.16 3.77
C VAL A 312 -23.22 11.20 2.80
N ILE A 313 -22.99 10.79 1.55
CA ILE A 313 -24.00 10.77 0.49
C ILE A 313 -24.43 9.36 0.11
N ASP A 314 -23.63 8.34 0.41
CA ASP A 314 -23.95 6.94 0.19
C ASP A 314 -23.28 6.06 1.26
N ARG A 315 -23.93 4.96 1.66
CA ARG A 315 -23.41 4.00 2.65
C ARG A 315 -23.22 2.59 2.08
N ASP A 316 -23.35 2.45 0.78
CA ASP A 316 -23.06 1.22 0.05
C ASP A 316 -22.86 1.55 -1.43
N PHE A 317 -21.63 1.68 -1.90
CA PHE A 317 -21.35 2.01 -3.30
C PHE A 317 -21.22 0.77 -4.19
N ILE A 318 -21.30 -0.46 -3.66
CA ILE A 318 -21.38 -1.71 -4.45
C ILE A 318 -22.84 -2.16 -4.51
N LYS A 319 -23.52 -1.84 -5.61
CA LYS A 319 -25.00 -1.90 -5.70
C LYS A 319 -25.59 -3.22 -6.21
N ASP A 320 -24.77 -4.12 -6.74
CA ASP A 320 -25.22 -5.38 -7.37
C ASP A 320 -25.20 -6.59 -6.44
N GLY A 321 -24.99 -6.36 -5.15
CA GLY A 321 -24.95 -7.42 -4.13
C GLY A 321 -23.66 -8.23 -4.11
N THR A 322 -22.66 -7.88 -4.94
CA THR A 322 -21.38 -8.59 -4.98
C THR A 322 -20.41 -8.19 -3.87
N ALA A 323 -20.75 -7.20 -3.04
CA ALA A 323 -20.01 -6.86 -1.83
C ALA A 323 -19.84 -8.07 -0.89
N LYS A 324 -20.81 -8.98 -0.86
CA LYS A 324 -20.77 -10.25 -0.07
C LYS A 324 -19.66 -11.21 -0.51
N ASP A 325 -19.16 -11.08 -1.74
CA ASP A 325 -18.07 -11.91 -2.25
C ASP A 325 -16.70 -11.47 -1.72
N ILE A 326 -16.60 -10.22 -1.23
CA ILE A 326 -15.39 -9.62 -0.68
C ILE A 326 -15.33 -9.96 0.81
N LYS A 327 -14.29 -10.70 1.20
CA LYS A 327 -14.10 -11.15 2.59
C LYS A 327 -13.37 -10.12 3.44
N ILE A 328 -12.31 -9.53 2.89
CA ILE A 328 -11.49 -8.52 3.53
C ILE A 328 -11.12 -7.47 2.48
N PRO A 329 -11.91 -6.40 2.33
CA PRO A 329 -11.54 -5.29 1.46
C PRO A 329 -10.19 -4.71 1.92
N TYR A 330 -9.28 -4.46 0.96
CA TYR A 330 -7.92 -4.05 1.29
C TYR A 330 -7.40 -2.86 0.47
N GLY A 331 -7.27 -2.99 -0.84
CA GLY A 331 -6.95 -1.90 -1.75
C GLY A 331 -8.22 -1.25 -2.31
N ILE A 332 -8.19 0.05 -2.50
CA ILE A 332 -9.25 0.82 -3.17
C ILE A 332 -8.62 1.85 -4.11
N ALA A 333 -9.18 2.00 -5.30
CA ALA A 333 -8.76 3.04 -6.25
C ALA A 333 -9.91 3.45 -7.15
N THR A 334 -9.83 4.64 -7.73
CA THR A 334 -10.78 5.12 -8.74
C THR A 334 -10.06 5.51 -10.02
N ASN A 335 -10.66 5.23 -11.17
CA ASN A 335 -10.26 5.75 -12.46
C ASN A 335 -11.43 6.52 -13.07
N ARG A 336 -11.47 7.83 -12.85
CA ARG A 336 -12.55 8.69 -13.30
C ARG A 336 -12.64 8.76 -14.84
N GLU A 337 -11.52 8.70 -15.55
CA GLU A 337 -11.49 8.75 -17.01
C GLU A 337 -12.18 7.54 -17.64
N ARG A 338 -12.09 6.38 -16.98
CA ARG A 338 -12.75 5.13 -17.38
C ARG A 338 -14.13 4.94 -16.75
N GLY A 339 -14.49 5.79 -15.80
CA GLY A 339 -15.72 5.63 -15.02
C GLY A 339 -15.68 4.36 -14.17
N GLU A 340 -14.56 4.05 -13.55
CA GLU A 340 -14.34 2.81 -12.80
C GLU A 340 -13.85 3.06 -11.38
N PHE A 341 -14.23 2.16 -10.47
CA PHE A 341 -13.55 2.01 -9.21
C PHE A 341 -13.14 0.54 -8.98
N TYR A 342 -12.17 0.36 -8.14
CA TYR A 342 -11.55 -0.93 -7.85
C TYR A 342 -11.55 -1.18 -6.36
N VAL A 343 -11.90 -2.41 -5.97
CA VAL A 343 -11.77 -2.90 -4.61
C VAL A 343 -11.05 -4.24 -4.67
N THR A 344 -10.05 -4.44 -3.84
CA THR A 344 -9.39 -5.73 -3.73
C THR A 344 -9.88 -6.49 -2.50
N ASP A 345 -9.78 -7.81 -2.56
CA ASP A 345 -10.10 -8.73 -1.48
C ASP A 345 -8.83 -9.47 -1.05
N ALA A 346 -8.35 -9.20 0.16
CA ALA A 346 -7.23 -9.92 0.76
C ALA A 346 -7.61 -11.29 1.33
N LYS A 347 -8.91 -11.66 1.29
CA LYS A 347 -9.49 -12.92 1.77
C LYS A 347 -9.14 -13.25 3.22
N ASN A 348 -8.03 -13.92 3.43
CA ASN A 348 -7.54 -14.36 4.74
C ASN A 348 -6.09 -13.93 5.01
N TYR A 349 -5.56 -12.99 4.22
CA TYR A 349 -4.19 -12.50 4.25
C TYR A 349 -3.09 -13.53 3.90
N VAL A 350 -3.43 -14.77 3.56
CA VAL A 350 -2.47 -15.86 3.32
C VAL A 350 -2.58 -16.47 1.94
N THR A 351 -3.77 -16.41 1.35
CA THR A 351 -4.04 -16.95 0.02
C THR A 351 -4.12 -15.82 -1.00
N PRO A 352 -3.81 -16.11 -2.28
CA PRO A 352 -3.98 -15.14 -3.37
C PRO A 352 -5.33 -14.44 -3.32
N GLY A 353 -5.28 -13.12 -3.43
CA GLY A 353 -6.43 -12.25 -3.34
C GLY A 353 -7.27 -12.20 -4.62
N ARG A 354 -8.10 -11.19 -4.70
CA ARG A 354 -8.85 -10.84 -5.92
C ARG A 354 -8.91 -9.33 -6.09
N LEU A 355 -8.96 -8.93 -7.35
CA LEU A 355 -9.28 -7.57 -7.77
C LEU A 355 -10.67 -7.58 -8.40
N HIS A 356 -11.51 -6.64 -7.99
CA HIS A 356 -12.85 -6.40 -8.53
C HIS A 356 -12.90 -5.00 -9.14
N CYS A 357 -13.32 -4.91 -10.40
CA CYS A 357 -13.60 -3.66 -11.09
C CYS A 357 -15.09 -3.42 -11.16
N TYR A 358 -15.51 -2.20 -10.84
CA TYR A 358 -16.89 -1.76 -10.83
C TYR A 358 -17.08 -0.52 -11.68
N ASP A 359 -18.27 -0.37 -12.22
CA ASP A 359 -18.71 0.87 -12.85
C ASP A 359 -18.93 1.94 -11.78
N LEU A 360 -18.29 3.09 -11.96
CA LEU A 360 -18.28 4.18 -10.96
C LEU A 360 -19.65 4.81 -10.74
N LYS A 361 -20.52 4.79 -11.76
CA LYS A 361 -21.85 5.40 -11.72
C LYS A 361 -22.91 4.46 -11.14
N THR A 362 -22.85 3.19 -11.53
CA THR A 362 -23.89 2.21 -11.18
C THR A 362 -23.54 1.35 -9.99
N GLY A 363 -22.27 1.27 -9.61
CA GLY A 363 -21.80 0.37 -8.55
C GLY A 363 -21.90 -1.11 -8.93
N THR A 364 -21.98 -1.44 -10.23
CA THR A 364 -22.08 -2.81 -10.71
C THR A 364 -20.72 -3.36 -11.12
N ARG A 365 -20.43 -4.63 -10.79
CA ARG A 365 -19.16 -5.28 -11.12
C ARG A 365 -19.03 -5.50 -12.62
N LYS A 366 -17.97 -4.98 -13.21
CA LYS A 366 -17.62 -5.17 -14.63
C LYS A 366 -16.86 -6.48 -14.82
N TRP A 367 -15.85 -6.74 -13.99
CA TRP A 367 -15.00 -7.93 -14.04
C TRP A 367 -14.27 -8.18 -12.74
N SER A 368 -13.60 -9.32 -12.64
CA SER A 368 -12.80 -9.72 -11.48
C SER A 368 -11.71 -10.69 -11.90
N VAL A 369 -10.50 -10.53 -11.34
CA VAL A 369 -9.33 -11.38 -11.59
C VAL A 369 -8.71 -11.84 -10.28
N LYS A 370 -7.89 -12.90 -10.33
CA LYS A 370 -7.02 -13.27 -9.21
C LYS A 370 -5.88 -12.26 -9.09
N THR A 371 -5.18 -12.24 -7.96
CA THR A 371 -4.00 -11.38 -7.72
C THR A 371 -2.97 -12.18 -6.93
N GLY A 372 -1.85 -11.57 -6.60
CA GLY A 372 -0.98 -12.06 -5.54
C GLY A 372 -1.63 -11.97 -4.15
N ASP A 373 -0.85 -12.25 -3.11
CA ASP A 373 -1.32 -12.21 -1.72
C ASP A 373 -1.44 -10.76 -1.24
N ILE A 374 -2.57 -10.41 -0.61
CA ILE A 374 -2.86 -9.06 -0.07
C ILE A 374 -2.68 -7.97 -1.13
N PRO A 375 -3.52 -7.92 -2.18
CA PRO A 375 -3.47 -6.87 -3.18
C PRO A 375 -3.86 -5.52 -2.60
N ALA A 376 -3.00 -4.49 -2.73
CA ALA A 376 -3.14 -3.28 -1.93
C ALA A 376 -3.07 -1.97 -2.72
N HIS A 377 -1.97 -1.72 -3.44
CA HIS A 377 -1.63 -0.39 -3.90
C HIS A 377 -1.65 -0.30 -5.42
N PHE A 378 -2.34 0.72 -5.93
CA PHE A 378 -2.52 0.96 -7.35
C PHE A 378 -1.66 2.13 -7.82
N ALA A 379 -1.06 2.00 -9.01
CA ALA A 379 -0.43 3.11 -9.71
C ALA A 379 -0.89 3.13 -11.16
N PHE A 380 -1.77 4.08 -11.51
CA PHE A 380 -2.25 4.27 -12.88
C PHE A 380 -1.17 4.90 -13.76
N THR A 381 -1.00 4.39 -14.97
CA THR A 381 0.05 4.84 -15.88
C THR A 381 -0.51 5.37 -17.20
N HIS A 382 0.03 6.50 -17.66
CA HIS A 382 -0.17 7.03 -19.01
C HIS A 382 0.79 6.41 -20.03
N LYS A 383 1.65 5.50 -19.59
CA LYS A 383 2.64 4.83 -20.44
C LYS A 383 2.20 3.38 -20.69
N GLN A 384 2.27 2.98 -21.95
CA GLN A 384 2.04 1.59 -22.33
C GLN A 384 3.20 0.73 -21.81
N LEU A 385 2.89 -0.35 -21.09
CA LEU A 385 3.89 -1.32 -20.72
C LEU A 385 4.39 -2.03 -22.00
N GLN A 386 5.69 -1.95 -22.26
CA GLN A 386 6.28 -2.55 -23.45
C GLN A 386 6.22 -4.08 -23.36
N PRO A 387 6.12 -4.76 -24.52
CA PRO A 387 6.27 -6.20 -24.56
C PRO A 387 7.57 -6.64 -23.92
N LYS A 388 7.60 -7.83 -23.42
CA LYS A 388 8.79 -8.49 -22.91
C LYS A 388 9.81 -8.61 -24.05
N ASP A 389 11.11 -8.39 -23.75
CA ASP A 389 12.15 -8.64 -24.73
C ASP A 389 12.09 -10.09 -25.24
N PRO A 390 12.19 -10.31 -26.54
CA PRO A 390 12.31 -11.68 -27.05
C PRO A 390 13.54 -12.34 -26.44
N LYS A 391 13.38 -13.59 -26.03
CA LYS A 391 14.47 -14.43 -25.47
C LYS A 391 15.52 -14.71 -26.51
#